data_6e5b913f0a062fab0e58f071dd9e49b9
#
_entry.id   6e5b913f0a062fab0e58f071dd9e49b9
#
_cell.length_a   1.000
_cell.length_b   1.000
_cell.length_c   1.000
_cell.angle_alpha   90.00
_cell.angle_beta   90.00
_cell.angle_gamma   90.00
#
_symmetry.space_group_name_H-M   'P 1'
#
loop_
_entity.id
_entity.type
_entity.pdbx_description
1 polymer ?
#
loop_
_entity_poly.entity_id
_entity_poly.type
_entity_poly.pdbx_seq_one_letter_code
_entity_poly.pdbx_strand_id
1 'polypeptide(L)'
;MRQIRTTAALVLALALIALTATAALAATKSVGVKKSGSKYSFTAATLRINKGDTVKWSWSGSVPHNVKGPGFSSKTGTKVTFSRKFTKAGTYKVVCTLHQALGQRMTVVVK
;
A
#
# COMPACT_ATOMS: atom_id res chain seq x y z
N MET A 1 32.38 -56.06 36.01
CA MET A 1 31.24 -55.73 35.15
C MET A 1 31.23 -54.26 34.90
N ARG A 2 31.55 -53.92 33.72
CA ARG A 2 31.52 -52.54 33.32
C ARG A 2 30.14 -52.19 32.75
N GLN A 3 29.44 -51.35 33.44
CA GLN A 3 28.29 -50.72 32.87
C GLN A 3 28.76 -49.65 31.91
N ILE A 4 28.46 -49.89 30.65
CA ILE A 4 28.60 -48.88 29.66
C ILE A 4 27.44 -47.92 29.88
N ARG A 5 27.73 -46.84 30.55
CA ARG A 5 26.82 -45.73 30.57
C ARG A 5 26.92 -45.06 29.22
N THR A 6 26.05 -45.47 28.35
CA THR A 6 25.75 -44.63 27.20
C THR A 6 25.10 -43.38 27.78
N THR A 7 25.89 -42.37 28.02
CA THR A 7 25.34 -41.03 28.05
C THR A 7 24.74 -40.82 26.72
N ALA A 8 23.44 -41.02 26.62
CA ALA A 8 22.68 -40.45 25.56
C ALA A 8 23.01 -38.96 25.61
N ALA A 9 23.91 -38.53 24.77
CA ALA A 9 23.99 -37.12 24.50
C ALA A 9 22.60 -36.71 24.02
N LEU A 10 21.86 -36.12 24.94
CA LEU A 10 20.72 -35.34 24.50
C LEU A 10 21.32 -34.29 23.60
N VAL A 11 21.37 -34.58 22.34
CA VAL A 11 21.42 -33.56 21.35
C VAL A 11 20.08 -32.89 21.49
N LEU A 12 20.01 -31.93 22.38
CA LEU A 12 19.05 -30.89 22.26
C LEU A 12 19.35 -30.27 20.89
N ALA A 13 18.75 -30.85 19.89
CA ALA A 13 18.53 -30.10 18.70
C ALA A 13 17.63 -28.98 19.17
N LEU A 14 18.23 -27.93 19.67
CA LEU A 14 17.60 -26.64 19.59
C LEU A 14 17.29 -26.50 18.10
N ALA A 15 16.12 -26.94 17.72
CA ALA A 15 15.50 -26.38 16.58
C ALA A 15 15.42 -24.91 16.93
N LEU A 16 16.45 -24.18 16.57
CA LEU A 16 16.31 -22.78 16.36
C LEU A 16 15.22 -22.69 15.30
N ILE A 17 13.99 -22.62 15.78
CA ILE A 17 12.94 -22.03 15.00
C ILE A 17 13.43 -20.61 14.88
N ALA A 18 14.27 -20.38 13.87
CA ALA A 18 14.45 -19.05 13.40
C ALA A 18 13.03 -18.59 13.06
N LEU A 19 12.42 -17.87 13.97
CA LEU A 19 11.35 -16.98 13.63
C LEU A 19 11.98 -16.03 12.62
N THR A 20 12.07 -16.46 11.39
CA THR A 20 12.18 -15.55 10.28
C THR A 20 10.84 -14.83 10.28
N ALA A 21 10.77 -13.76 11.05
CA ALA A 21 9.82 -12.74 10.78
C ALA A 21 10.12 -12.33 9.34
N THR A 22 9.41 -12.89 8.39
CA THR A 22 9.36 -12.36 7.04
C THR A 22 8.77 -10.98 7.20
N ALA A 23 9.65 -9.98 7.35
CA ALA A 23 9.22 -8.62 7.18
C ALA A 23 8.56 -8.55 5.83
N ALA A 24 7.26 -8.29 5.81
CA ALA A 24 6.55 -8.06 4.57
C ALA A 24 7.29 -6.93 3.85
N LEU A 25 7.83 -7.21 2.64
CA LEU A 25 8.45 -6.20 1.82
C LEU A 25 7.43 -5.12 1.51
N ALA A 26 7.85 -3.87 1.64
CA ALA A 26 7.04 -2.73 1.24
C ALA A 26 6.68 -2.88 -0.25
N ALA A 27 5.41 -2.74 -0.55
CA ALA A 27 4.88 -2.83 -1.89
C ALA A 27 4.53 -1.45 -2.45
N THR A 28 4.53 -1.33 -3.76
CA THR A 28 3.97 -0.17 -4.46
C THR A 28 2.68 -0.60 -5.16
N LYS A 29 1.59 0.06 -4.84
CA LYS A 29 0.27 -0.16 -5.43
C LYS A 29 -0.04 0.96 -6.40
N SER A 30 -0.40 0.62 -7.62
CA SER A 30 -0.71 1.59 -8.67
C SER A 30 -2.20 1.85 -8.76
N VAL A 31 -2.58 3.12 -8.88
CA VAL A 31 -3.95 3.58 -9.04
C VAL A 31 -4.01 4.52 -10.25
N GLY A 32 -4.92 4.25 -11.16
CA GLY A 32 -5.22 5.14 -12.27
C GLY A 32 -6.27 6.18 -11.87
N VAL A 33 -6.12 7.36 -12.44
CA VAL A 33 -7.11 8.44 -12.32
C VAL A 33 -7.67 8.65 -13.70
N LYS A 34 -8.99 8.56 -13.86
CA LYS A 34 -9.56 8.52 -15.19
C LYS A 34 -10.94 9.17 -15.31
N LYS A 35 -11.24 9.54 -16.53
CA LYS A 35 -12.59 9.89 -17.01
C LYS A 35 -13.00 8.88 -18.08
N SER A 36 -14.20 8.35 -17.97
CA SER A 36 -14.81 7.50 -19.00
C SER A 36 -16.23 8.00 -19.26
N GLY A 37 -16.45 8.63 -20.41
CA GLY A 37 -17.69 9.33 -20.70
C GLY A 37 -17.91 10.48 -19.70
N SER A 38 -19.03 10.49 -18.99
CA SER A 38 -19.33 11.44 -17.92
C SER A 38 -18.86 10.97 -16.53
N LYS A 39 -18.22 9.81 -16.46
CA LYS A 39 -17.79 9.20 -15.21
C LYS A 39 -16.35 9.54 -14.88
N TYR A 40 -16.13 10.14 -13.72
CA TYR A 40 -14.82 10.43 -13.16
C TYR A 40 -14.55 9.48 -12.00
N SER A 41 -13.41 8.79 -12.04
CA SER A 41 -13.11 7.74 -11.06
C SER A 41 -11.61 7.54 -10.84
N PHE A 42 -11.28 6.90 -9.71
CA PHE A 42 -10.04 6.19 -9.51
C PHE A 42 -10.27 4.71 -9.88
N THR A 43 -9.22 4.00 -10.26
CA THR A 43 -9.35 2.57 -10.62
C THR A 43 -9.68 1.67 -9.45
N ALA A 44 -9.55 2.17 -8.21
CA ALA A 44 -9.99 1.50 -7.00
C ALA A 44 -10.83 2.46 -6.15
N ALA A 45 -12.00 2.03 -5.71
CA ALA A 45 -12.82 2.79 -4.75
C ALA A 45 -12.26 2.70 -3.33
N THR A 46 -11.72 1.55 -2.98
CA THR A 46 -11.03 1.29 -1.72
C THR A 46 -9.78 0.49 -2.00
N LEU A 47 -8.66 0.97 -1.49
CA LEU A 47 -7.37 0.29 -1.58
C LEU A 47 -6.87 -0.02 -0.18
N ARG A 48 -6.60 -1.29 0.10
CA ARG A 48 -6.07 -1.74 1.39
C ARG A 48 -4.59 -2.03 1.25
N ILE A 49 -3.80 -1.40 2.10
CA ILE A 49 -2.34 -1.51 2.12
C ILE A 49 -1.83 -1.69 3.53
N ASN A 50 -0.55 -2.03 3.65
CA ASN A 50 0.16 -2.12 4.92
C ASN A 50 1.00 -0.85 5.16
N LYS A 51 1.30 -0.57 6.43
CA LYS A 51 2.27 0.47 6.77
C LYS A 51 3.59 0.24 6.02
N GLY A 52 4.14 1.30 5.46
CA GLY A 52 5.36 1.25 4.66
C GLY A 52 5.11 1.09 3.16
N ASP A 53 3.90 0.73 2.75
CA ASP A 53 3.55 0.65 1.35
C ASP A 53 3.39 2.04 0.72
N THR A 54 3.65 2.10 -0.57
CA THR A 54 3.50 3.30 -1.39
C THR A 54 2.33 3.15 -2.34
N VAL A 55 1.52 4.17 -2.45
CA VAL A 55 0.51 4.29 -3.51
C VAL A 55 1.02 5.23 -4.58
N LYS A 56 0.94 4.77 -5.81
CA LYS A 56 1.34 5.53 -7.00
C LYS A 56 0.10 5.79 -7.84
N TRP A 57 -0.30 7.04 -7.92
CA TRP A 57 -1.35 7.50 -8.83
C TRP A 57 -0.74 7.99 -10.11
N SER A 58 -1.34 7.63 -11.23
CA SER A 58 -0.89 8.11 -12.53
C SER A 58 -2.06 8.27 -13.49
N TRP A 59 -1.93 9.24 -14.35
CA TRP A 59 -2.88 9.50 -15.43
C TRP A 59 -2.23 10.24 -16.58
N SER A 60 -2.82 10.09 -17.72
CA SER A 60 -2.45 10.79 -18.95
C SER A 60 -3.70 10.91 -19.83
N GLY A 61 -3.96 12.09 -20.35
CA GLY A 61 -5.13 12.32 -21.19
C GLY A 61 -5.36 13.80 -21.47
N SER A 62 -6.57 14.13 -21.86
CA SER A 62 -6.98 15.50 -22.20
C SER A 62 -7.63 16.24 -21.02
N VAL A 63 -7.96 15.53 -19.94
CA VAL A 63 -8.65 16.09 -18.77
C VAL A 63 -7.65 16.23 -17.62
N PRO A 64 -7.54 17.41 -17.01
CA PRO A 64 -6.70 17.59 -15.83
C PRO A 64 -7.31 16.90 -14.61
N HIS A 65 -6.46 16.31 -13.81
CA HIS A 65 -6.79 15.73 -12.52
C HIS A 65 -5.76 16.13 -11.47
N ASN A 66 -6.08 15.86 -10.23
CA ASN A 66 -5.13 15.85 -9.12
C ASN A 66 -5.51 14.79 -8.09
N VAL A 67 -4.62 14.60 -7.13
CA VAL A 67 -4.81 13.70 -6.00
C VAL A 67 -4.62 14.51 -4.73
N LYS A 68 -5.62 14.53 -3.87
CA LYS A 68 -5.55 15.21 -2.59
C LYS A 68 -6.08 14.31 -1.47
N GLY A 69 -5.31 14.19 -0.41
CA GLY A 69 -5.68 13.50 0.80
C GLY A 69 -5.16 14.22 2.03
N PRO A 70 -5.40 13.68 3.24
CA PRO A 70 -4.89 14.27 4.48
C PRO A 70 -3.36 14.35 4.47
N GLY A 71 -2.82 15.57 4.51
CA GLY A 71 -1.39 15.82 4.56
C GLY A 71 -0.62 15.67 3.25
N PHE A 72 -1.31 15.48 2.12
CA PHE A 72 -0.65 15.42 0.82
C PHE A 72 -1.53 15.91 -0.33
N SER A 73 -0.89 16.41 -1.36
CA SER A 73 -1.55 16.71 -2.62
C SER A 73 -0.56 16.67 -3.78
N SER A 74 -1.04 16.22 -4.94
CA SER A 74 -0.28 16.27 -6.18
C SER A 74 -0.43 17.63 -6.86
N LYS A 75 0.40 17.88 -7.86
CA LYS A 75 0.10 18.93 -8.83
C LYS A 75 -1.13 18.58 -9.64
N THR A 76 -1.79 19.57 -10.19
CA THR A 76 -2.87 19.42 -11.15
C THR A 76 -2.30 19.40 -12.57
N GLY A 77 -2.76 18.51 -13.41
CA GLY A 77 -2.32 18.44 -14.79
C GLY A 77 -2.96 17.29 -15.54
N THR A 78 -2.71 17.25 -16.84
CA THR A 78 -3.24 16.22 -17.75
C THR A 78 -2.37 14.98 -17.84
N LYS A 79 -1.11 15.09 -17.43
CA LYS A 79 -0.15 13.97 -17.35
C LYS A 79 0.66 14.11 -16.10
N VAL A 80 0.38 13.27 -15.11
CA VAL A 80 1.01 13.33 -13.79
C VAL A 80 1.24 11.93 -13.25
N THR A 81 2.34 11.77 -12.55
CA THR A 81 2.60 10.62 -11.67
C THR A 81 2.88 11.18 -10.29
N PHE A 82 2.18 10.66 -9.28
CA PHE A 82 2.31 11.07 -7.90
C PHE A 82 2.35 9.85 -6.98
N SER A 83 3.33 9.81 -6.09
CA SER A 83 3.50 8.71 -5.15
C SER A 83 3.49 9.21 -3.72
N ARG A 84 2.86 8.45 -2.83
CA ARG A 84 2.86 8.70 -1.39
C ARG A 84 3.11 7.40 -0.63
N LYS A 85 4.12 7.41 0.23
CA LYS A 85 4.37 6.33 1.19
C LYS A 85 3.51 6.55 2.43
N PHE A 86 2.79 5.51 2.87
CA PHE A 86 1.93 5.56 4.05
C PHE A 86 2.62 4.89 5.22
N THR A 87 2.96 5.66 6.24
CA THR A 87 3.70 5.19 7.42
C THR A 87 2.85 5.04 8.67
N LYS A 88 1.62 5.54 8.63
CA LYS A 88 0.66 5.45 9.75
C LYS A 88 -0.58 4.69 9.35
N ALA A 89 -1.01 3.76 10.20
CA ALA A 89 -2.30 3.09 10.07
C ALA A 89 -3.43 4.10 10.14
N GLY A 90 -4.47 3.87 9.37
CA GLY A 90 -5.65 4.73 9.35
C GLY A 90 -6.41 4.64 8.04
N THR A 91 -7.47 5.43 7.96
CA THR A 91 -8.32 5.56 6.77
C THR A 91 -8.14 6.94 6.17
N TYR A 92 -7.75 6.97 4.91
CA TYR A 92 -7.43 8.20 4.21
C TYR A 92 -8.41 8.41 3.06
N LYS A 93 -9.18 9.48 3.14
CA LYS A 93 -10.08 9.91 2.06
C LYS A 93 -9.30 10.68 1.03
N VAL A 94 -9.31 10.21 -0.21
CA VAL A 94 -8.56 10.78 -1.32
C VAL A 94 -9.52 11.23 -2.41
N VAL A 95 -9.31 12.41 -2.94
CA VAL A 95 -10.18 13.01 -3.95
C VAL A 95 -9.37 13.65 -5.08
N CYS A 96 -9.98 13.78 -6.24
CA CYS A 96 -9.59 14.79 -7.23
C CYS A 96 -10.43 16.05 -6.94
N THR A 97 -9.78 17.16 -6.63
CA THR A 97 -10.51 18.37 -6.23
C THR A 97 -11.34 18.97 -7.34
N LEU A 98 -10.98 18.72 -8.61
CA LEU A 98 -11.70 19.22 -9.78
C LEU A 98 -13.00 18.45 -10.04
N HIS A 99 -13.06 17.17 -9.66
CA HIS A 99 -14.18 16.29 -9.99
C HIS A 99 -14.74 15.58 -8.75
N GLN A 100 -14.45 16.07 -7.56
CA GLN A 100 -14.95 15.51 -6.30
C GLN A 100 -16.48 15.46 -6.28
N ALA A 101 -17.13 16.51 -6.75
CA ALA A 101 -18.59 16.57 -6.84
C ALA A 101 -19.17 15.58 -7.85
N LEU A 102 -18.36 15.08 -8.77
CA LEU A 102 -18.73 14.08 -9.76
C LEU A 102 -18.33 12.65 -9.36
N GLY A 103 -17.94 12.47 -8.10
CA GLY A 103 -17.65 11.15 -7.55
C GLY A 103 -16.20 10.68 -7.70
N GLN A 104 -15.27 11.54 -8.15
CA GLN A 104 -13.86 11.16 -8.26
C GLN A 104 -13.20 11.19 -6.87
N ARG A 105 -13.41 10.11 -6.14
CA ARG A 105 -12.91 9.91 -4.77
C ARG A 105 -12.61 8.44 -4.52
N MET A 106 -11.70 8.19 -3.60
CA MET A 106 -11.37 6.85 -3.14
C MET A 106 -10.97 6.87 -1.66
N THR A 107 -10.81 5.69 -1.10
CA THR A 107 -10.34 5.50 0.27
C THR A 107 -9.10 4.61 0.26
N VAL A 108 -8.05 5.02 0.97
CA VAL A 108 -6.89 4.19 1.25
C VAL A 108 -6.97 3.76 2.72
N VAL A 109 -6.99 2.45 2.95
CA VAL A 109 -6.99 1.86 4.29
C VAL A 109 -5.61 1.27 4.56
N VAL A 110 -4.93 1.81 5.56
CA VAL A 110 -3.59 1.39 5.97
C VAL A 110 -3.69 0.59 7.27
N LYS A 111 -3.21 -0.62 7.24
CA LYS A 111 -3.16 -1.49 8.43
C LYS A 111 -1.93 -1.23 9.29
#